data_ea6855269ccc367e476a368e89f1ef03
#
_entry.id   ea6855269ccc367e476a368e89f1ef03
#
_cell.length_a   1.000
_cell.length_b   1.000
_cell.length_c   1.000
_cell.angle_alpha   90.00
_cell.angle_beta   90.00
_cell.angle_gamma   90.00
#
_symmetry.space_group_name_H-M   'P 1'
#
loop_
_entity.id
_entity.type
_entity.pdbx_description
1 polymer ?
#
loop_
_entity_poly.entity_id
_entity_poly.type
_entity_poly.pdbx_seq_one_letter_code
_entity_poly.pdbx_strand_id
1 'polypeptide(L)'
;HQQGQNLPMECYQDLLALLSLSTSLIGYNIKFDLHFLIKDGLKLNHQKLEDVIVMVRLTEDTTVKDLSLTNTLKRSYGEEAAQYDVDLKKYLRTNKWHKDFSMAPPDILGDYCEQDVLCTRKLYVDRLKLIKESNQTAIWNLEIALTTVLLLMEARGIMIDSGYAQESIDKIQERKEALSQKIFSLVGEFNINSTQQLGEVLNSNGIFSPRLTPKGKQSWDEASLIRINNPIAGLVRQYRTLEKLRSTYLEPHLETTT
;
A
#
# COMPACT_ATOMS: atom_id res chain seq x y z
N HIS A 1 -23.11 -6.20 5.19
CA HIS A 1 -23.21 -7.67 5.12
C HIS A 1 -24.66 -8.07 4.98
N GLN A 2 -25.08 -8.59 3.82
CA GLN A 2 -26.30 -9.34 3.73
C GLN A 2 -26.07 -10.64 4.51
N GLN A 3 -26.60 -10.72 5.73
CA GLN A 3 -26.55 -11.93 6.55
C GLN A 3 -27.13 -13.11 5.73
N GLY A 4 -26.36 -14.17 5.55
CA GLY A 4 -26.80 -15.42 4.94
C GLY A 4 -26.25 -15.74 3.55
N GLN A 5 -25.38 -14.92 2.96
CA GLN A 5 -24.78 -15.16 1.63
C GLN A 5 -23.28 -15.56 1.65
N ASN A 6 -22.68 -15.67 2.82
CA ASN A 6 -21.32 -16.18 2.94
C ASN A 6 -21.29 -17.70 2.78
N LEU A 7 -20.12 -18.22 2.35
CA LEU A 7 -19.90 -19.68 2.36
C LEU A 7 -20.12 -20.24 3.77
N PRO A 8 -20.74 -21.45 3.88
CA PRO A 8 -20.83 -22.14 5.17
C PRO A 8 -19.47 -22.26 5.83
N MET A 9 -19.43 -22.13 7.16
CA MET A 9 -18.18 -22.22 7.91
C MET A 9 -17.45 -23.55 7.68
N GLU A 10 -18.18 -24.62 7.42
CA GLU A 10 -17.64 -25.95 7.09
C GLU A 10 -16.78 -25.90 5.82
N CYS A 11 -17.27 -25.27 4.74
CA CYS A 11 -16.50 -25.11 3.51
C CYS A 11 -15.20 -24.30 3.73
N TYR A 12 -15.24 -23.33 4.63
CA TYR A 12 -14.05 -22.57 4.98
C TYR A 12 -13.05 -23.38 5.78
N GLN A 13 -13.51 -24.22 6.70
CA GLN A 13 -12.67 -25.15 7.45
C GLN A 13 -12.03 -26.21 6.53
N ASP A 14 -12.78 -26.72 5.56
CA ASP A 14 -12.27 -27.64 4.55
C ASP A 14 -11.18 -26.99 3.70
N LEU A 15 -11.35 -25.72 3.33
CA LEU A 15 -10.31 -24.94 2.63
C LEU A 15 -9.03 -24.84 3.48
N LEU A 16 -9.14 -24.45 4.75
CA LEU A 16 -7.98 -24.36 5.64
C LEU A 16 -7.27 -25.70 5.81
N ALA A 17 -8.03 -26.80 5.94
CA ALA A 17 -7.48 -28.15 6.01
C ALA A 17 -6.74 -28.52 4.72
N LEU A 18 -7.32 -28.26 3.55
CA LEU A 18 -6.68 -28.50 2.25
C LEU A 18 -5.38 -27.71 2.09
N LEU A 19 -5.39 -26.43 2.44
CA LEU A 19 -4.19 -25.59 2.39
C LEU A 19 -3.11 -26.08 3.35
N SER A 20 -3.49 -26.55 4.55
CA SER A 20 -2.55 -27.11 5.54
C SER A 20 -1.88 -28.41 5.09
N LEU A 21 -2.53 -29.18 4.23
CA LEU A 21 -2.01 -30.44 3.68
C LEU A 21 -1.18 -30.24 2.41
N SER A 22 -1.23 -29.07 1.80
CA SER A 22 -0.52 -28.77 0.57
C SER A 22 0.99 -28.69 0.81
N THR A 23 1.80 -29.06 -0.19
CA THR A 23 3.27 -28.98 -0.12
C THR A 23 3.79 -27.60 -0.54
N SER A 24 3.02 -26.88 -1.35
CA SER A 24 3.34 -25.54 -1.84
C SER A 24 2.06 -24.72 -1.91
N LEU A 25 2.16 -23.45 -1.55
CA LEU A 25 1.12 -22.46 -1.70
C LEU A 25 1.62 -21.39 -2.69
N ILE A 26 0.83 -21.16 -3.73
CA ILE A 26 1.16 -20.20 -4.78
C ILE A 26 0.14 -19.07 -4.71
N GLY A 27 0.61 -17.83 -4.67
CA GLY A 27 -0.26 -16.66 -4.66
C GLY A 27 0.37 -15.47 -5.34
N TYR A 28 -0.40 -14.43 -5.57
CA TYR A 28 0.08 -13.13 -6.02
C TYR A 28 0.11 -12.17 -4.84
N ASN A 29 1.30 -11.80 -4.37
CA ASN A 29 1.48 -11.14 -3.06
C ASN A 29 0.95 -12.01 -1.90
N ILE A 30 1.35 -13.27 -1.92
CA ILE A 30 0.79 -14.35 -1.08
C ILE A 30 0.79 -14.02 0.43
N LYS A 31 1.74 -13.24 0.92
CA LYS A 31 1.79 -12.88 2.34
C LYS A 31 0.54 -12.13 2.78
N PHE A 32 -0.05 -11.32 1.91
CA PHE A 32 -1.29 -10.59 2.20
C PHE A 32 -2.42 -11.56 2.54
N ASP A 33 -2.64 -12.57 1.71
CA ASP A 33 -3.70 -13.57 1.92
C ASP A 33 -3.40 -14.44 3.15
N LEU A 34 -2.13 -14.83 3.32
CA LEU A 34 -1.72 -15.69 4.42
C LEU A 34 -1.89 -15.04 5.79
N HIS A 35 -1.74 -13.72 5.92
CA HIS A 35 -2.01 -13.03 7.19
C HIS A 35 -3.46 -13.21 7.65
N PHE A 36 -4.43 -13.15 6.74
CA PHE A 36 -5.83 -13.41 7.06
C PHE A 36 -6.07 -14.89 7.38
N LEU A 37 -5.60 -15.79 6.53
CA LEU A 37 -5.80 -17.24 6.70
C LEU A 37 -5.15 -17.77 7.99
N ILE A 38 -3.97 -17.27 8.36
CA ILE A 38 -3.29 -17.66 9.63
C ILE A 38 -4.09 -17.14 10.82
N LYS A 39 -4.60 -15.90 10.76
CA LYS A 39 -5.47 -15.35 11.81
C LYS A 39 -6.73 -16.19 11.99
N ASP A 40 -7.25 -16.77 10.92
CA ASP A 40 -8.44 -17.63 10.93
C ASP A 40 -8.12 -19.11 11.20
N GLY A 41 -6.86 -19.44 11.49
CA GLY A 41 -6.48 -20.76 11.95
C GLY A 41 -5.68 -21.64 10.99
N LEU A 42 -5.28 -21.12 9.80
CA LEU A 42 -4.36 -21.83 8.91
C LEU A 42 -3.03 -22.08 9.63
N LYS A 43 -2.61 -23.34 9.65
CA LYS A 43 -1.31 -23.75 10.21
C LYS A 43 -0.33 -24.02 9.08
N LEU A 44 0.71 -23.20 8.99
CA LEU A 44 1.83 -23.41 8.07
C LEU A 44 2.88 -24.29 8.78
N ASN A 45 3.20 -25.46 8.20
CA ASN A 45 4.18 -26.36 8.76
C ASN A 45 5.46 -26.43 7.90
N HIS A 46 5.33 -26.76 6.63
CA HIS A 46 6.46 -27.04 5.74
C HIS A 46 6.19 -26.59 4.29
N GLN A 47 5.12 -25.85 4.06
CA GLN A 47 4.74 -25.41 2.73
C GLN A 47 5.78 -24.45 2.16
N LYS A 48 6.09 -24.59 0.87
CA LYS A 48 6.80 -23.57 0.12
C LYS A 48 5.83 -22.44 -0.19
N LEU A 49 6.24 -21.22 0.09
CA LEU A 49 5.45 -20.01 -0.21
C LEU A 49 5.98 -19.38 -1.50
N GLU A 50 5.30 -19.66 -2.59
CA GLU A 50 5.72 -19.23 -3.93
C GLU A 50 4.94 -18.00 -4.37
N ASP A 51 5.59 -16.84 -4.31
CA ASP A 51 4.97 -15.56 -4.59
C ASP A 51 5.20 -15.12 -6.04
N VAL A 52 4.13 -15.05 -6.83
CA VAL A 52 4.19 -14.69 -8.24
C VAL A 52 4.63 -13.24 -8.46
N ILE A 53 4.34 -12.32 -7.54
CA ILE A 53 4.84 -10.93 -7.65
C ILE A 53 6.36 -10.86 -7.60
N VAL A 54 7.00 -11.74 -6.81
CA VAL A 54 8.46 -11.86 -6.75
C VAL A 54 9.00 -12.43 -8.05
N MET A 55 8.36 -13.46 -8.62
CA MET A 55 8.72 -13.98 -9.95
C MET A 55 8.64 -12.91 -11.04
N VAL A 56 7.59 -12.10 -11.00
CA VAL A 56 7.43 -10.94 -11.91
C VAL A 56 8.59 -9.97 -11.74
N ARG A 57 8.96 -9.63 -10.50
CA ARG A 57 10.09 -8.74 -10.21
C ARG A 57 11.42 -9.28 -10.74
N LEU A 58 11.64 -10.60 -10.68
CA LEU A 58 12.85 -11.24 -11.18
C LEU A 58 12.90 -11.29 -12.73
N THR A 59 11.76 -11.30 -13.40
CA THR A 59 11.66 -11.55 -14.84
C THR A 59 11.26 -10.35 -15.68
N GLU A 60 10.85 -9.25 -15.06
CA GLU A 60 10.53 -7.98 -15.75
C GLU A 60 11.65 -6.94 -15.56
N ASP A 61 11.63 -5.91 -16.41
CA ASP A 61 12.56 -4.79 -16.32
C ASP A 61 12.41 -4.06 -14.98
N THR A 62 13.52 -3.68 -14.38
CA THR A 62 13.59 -2.99 -13.08
C THR A 62 12.93 -1.61 -13.09
N THR A 63 12.71 -1.02 -14.26
CA THR A 63 12.00 0.26 -14.43
C THR A 63 10.49 0.13 -14.24
N VAL A 64 9.93 -1.08 -14.34
CA VAL A 64 8.51 -1.36 -14.09
C VAL A 64 8.23 -1.20 -12.59
N LYS A 65 7.43 -0.18 -12.26
CA LYS A 65 7.09 0.15 -10.86
C LYS A 65 5.78 -0.48 -10.40
N ASP A 66 4.80 -0.56 -11.30
CA ASP A 66 3.48 -1.12 -10.99
C ASP A 66 3.45 -2.61 -11.30
N LEU A 67 3.50 -3.39 -10.24
CA LEU A 67 3.44 -4.86 -10.27
C LEU A 67 2.08 -5.40 -9.80
N SER A 68 1.01 -4.61 -9.87
CA SER A 68 -0.33 -5.15 -9.60
C SER A 68 -0.65 -6.31 -10.55
N LEU A 69 -1.47 -7.28 -10.09
CA LEU A 69 -1.88 -8.41 -10.92
C LEU A 69 -2.50 -7.92 -12.25
N THR A 70 -3.43 -6.97 -12.17
CA THR A 70 -4.07 -6.34 -13.32
C THR A 70 -3.07 -5.84 -14.36
N ASN A 71 -2.09 -5.02 -13.96
CA ASN A 71 -1.12 -4.44 -14.89
C ASN A 71 -0.09 -5.46 -15.38
N THR A 72 0.23 -6.45 -14.56
CA THR A 72 1.08 -7.57 -14.97
C THR A 72 0.39 -8.43 -16.03
N LEU A 73 -0.91 -8.72 -15.87
CA LEU A 73 -1.69 -9.45 -16.88
C LEU A 73 -1.75 -8.69 -18.20
N LYS A 74 -2.03 -7.39 -18.17
CA LYS A 74 -2.05 -6.54 -19.36
C LYS A 74 -0.73 -6.56 -20.11
N ARG A 75 0.39 -6.43 -19.41
CA ARG A 75 1.73 -6.48 -20.01
C ARG A 75 2.06 -7.86 -20.57
N SER A 76 1.64 -8.93 -19.90
CA SER A 76 1.98 -10.31 -20.28
C SER A 76 1.09 -10.88 -21.36
N TYR A 77 -0.21 -10.51 -21.37
CA TYR A 77 -1.23 -11.17 -22.20
C TYR A 77 -2.17 -10.21 -22.95
N GLY A 78 -1.97 -8.89 -22.83
CA GLY A 78 -2.81 -7.86 -23.45
C GLY A 78 -3.93 -7.35 -22.54
N GLU A 79 -4.56 -6.25 -22.98
CA GLU A 79 -5.57 -5.52 -22.18
C GLU A 79 -6.76 -6.40 -21.75
N GLU A 80 -7.20 -7.31 -22.63
CA GLU A 80 -8.35 -8.17 -22.37
C GLU A 80 -8.13 -9.15 -21.22
N ALA A 81 -6.89 -9.54 -20.94
CA ALA A 81 -6.57 -10.50 -19.88
C ALA A 81 -6.93 -10.00 -18.47
N ALA A 82 -7.13 -8.71 -18.30
CA ALA A 82 -7.53 -8.10 -17.03
C ALA A 82 -8.92 -7.44 -17.10
N GLN A 83 -9.75 -7.78 -18.10
CA GLN A 83 -11.04 -7.15 -18.30
C GLN A 83 -11.99 -7.40 -17.11
N TYR A 84 -11.97 -8.60 -16.54
CA TYR A 84 -12.79 -8.98 -15.38
C TYR A 84 -12.57 -8.05 -14.16
N ASP A 85 -11.33 -7.60 -13.90
CA ASP A 85 -11.00 -6.65 -12.84
C ASP A 85 -11.54 -5.25 -13.15
N VAL A 86 -11.46 -4.83 -14.40
CA VAL A 86 -12.03 -3.55 -14.86
C VAL A 86 -13.56 -3.56 -14.70
N ASP A 87 -14.20 -4.67 -15.05
CA ASP A 87 -15.65 -4.82 -14.97
C ASP A 87 -16.16 -4.81 -13.53
N LEU A 88 -15.50 -5.54 -12.62
CA LEU A 88 -15.83 -5.49 -11.19
C LEU A 88 -15.66 -4.08 -10.63
N LYS A 89 -14.54 -3.43 -10.89
CA LYS A 89 -14.30 -2.04 -10.43
C LYS A 89 -15.31 -1.05 -10.99
N LYS A 90 -15.76 -1.24 -12.23
CA LYS A 90 -16.83 -0.45 -12.85
C LYS A 90 -18.16 -0.72 -12.15
N TYR A 91 -18.49 -1.99 -11.89
CA TYR A 91 -19.69 -2.39 -11.16
C TYR A 91 -19.76 -1.75 -9.77
N LEU A 92 -18.68 -1.84 -8.99
CA LEU A 92 -18.60 -1.22 -7.66
C LEU A 92 -18.80 0.31 -7.70
N ARG A 93 -18.18 0.99 -8.68
CA ARG A 93 -18.35 2.45 -8.86
C ARG A 93 -19.78 2.83 -9.22
N THR A 94 -20.40 2.09 -10.13
CA THR A 94 -21.78 2.34 -10.56
C THR A 94 -22.76 2.25 -9.41
N ASN A 95 -22.52 1.31 -8.47
CA ASN A 95 -23.32 1.13 -7.27
C ASN A 95 -22.91 2.04 -6.10
N LYS A 96 -21.92 2.94 -6.29
CA LYS A 96 -21.36 3.84 -5.27
C LYS A 96 -20.70 3.12 -4.08
N TRP A 97 -20.30 1.88 -4.25
CA TRP A 97 -19.60 1.09 -3.23
C TRP A 97 -18.07 1.28 -3.30
N HIS A 98 -17.58 2.01 -4.30
CA HIS A 98 -16.17 2.38 -4.50
C HIS A 98 -15.22 1.18 -4.41
N LYS A 99 -14.49 1.05 -3.31
CA LYS A 99 -13.51 -0.02 -3.08
C LYS A 99 -14.00 -1.09 -2.10
N ASP A 100 -15.25 -1.03 -1.70
CA ASP A 100 -15.82 -2.00 -0.75
C ASP A 100 -16.32 -3.24 -1.49
N PHE A 101 -15.46 -4.22 -1.61
CA PHE A 101 -15.75 -5.51 -2.25
C PHE A 101 -16.80 -6.31 -1.47
N SER A 102 -16.96 -6.08 -0.15
CA SER A 102 -17.92 -6.79 0.67
C SER A 102 -19.37 -6.51 0.29
N MET A 103 -19.60 -5.45 -0.47
CA MET A 103 -20.91 -5.09 -0.99
C MET A 103 -21.28 -5.79 -2.30
N ALA A 104 -20.32 -6.40 -2.97
CA ALA A 104 -20.59 -7.13 -4.22
C ALA A 104 -21.35 -8.42 -3.94
N PRO A 105 -22.29 -8.82 -4.85
CA PRO A 105 -22.95 -10.12 -4.79
C PRO A 105 -21.93 -11.26 -4.78
N PRO A 106 -22.19 -12.35 -4.03
CA PRO A 106 -21.26 -13.47 -3.89
C PRO A 106 -20.89 -14.17 -5.20
N ASP A 107 -21.82 -14.25 -6.15
CA ASP A 107 -21.59 -14.81 -7.48
C ASP A 107 -20.58 -13.97 -8.28
N ILE A 108 -20.75 -12.65 -8.33
CA ILE A 108 -19.83 -11.74 -9.02
C ILE A 108 -18.44 -11.78 -8.35
N LEU A 109 -18.40 -11.82 -7.03
CA LEU A 109 -17.14 -11.86 -6.28
C LEU A 109 -16.47 -13.24 -6.41
N GLY A 110 -17.26 -14.31 -6.48
CA GLY A 110 -16.78 -15.67 -6.72
C GLY A 110 -16.11 -15.80 -8.08
N ASP A 111 -16.78 -15.36 -9.14
CA ASP A 111 -16.23 -15.34 -10.50
C ASP A 111 -14.93 -14.52 -10.59
N TYR A 112 -14.90 -13.38 -9.95
CA TYR A 112 -13.69 -12.53 -9.84
C TYR A 112 -12.55 -13.28 -9.16
N CYS A 113 -12.81 -13.90 -8.02
CA CYS A 113 -11.80 -14.66 -7.24
C CYS A 113 -11.28 -15.86 -8.05
N GLU A 114 -12.15 -16.58 -8.75
CA GLU A 114 -11.75 -17.69 -9.63
C GLU A 114 -10.82 -17.20 -10.75
N GLN A 115 -11.15 -16.07 -11.39
CA GLN A 115 -10.29 -15.49 -12.42
C GLN A 115 -8.92 -15.05 -11.87
N ASP A 116 -8.87 -14.45 -10.69
CA ASP A 116 -7.60 -14.09 -10.03
C ASP A 116 -6.71 -15.33 -9.80
N VAL A 117 -7.30 -16.45 -9.34
CA VAL A 117 -6.58 -17.71 -9.13
C VAL A 117 -6.08 -18.29 -10.44
N LEU A 118 -6.94 -18.37 -11.49
CA LEU A 118 -6.56 -18.89 -12.80
C LEU A 118 -5.46 -18.05 -13.46
N CYS A 119 -5.56 -16.73 -13.38
CA CYS A 119 -4.55 -15.80 -13.90
C CYS A 119 -3.23 -15.91 -13.13
N THR A 120 -3.27 -16.01 -11.82
CA THR A 120 -2.09 -16.20 -10.97
C THR A 120 -1.39 -17.52 -11.32
N ARG A 121 -2.14 -18.62 -11.48
CA ARG A 121 -1.59 -19.91 -11.91
C ARG A 121 -0.92 -19.83 -13.27
N LYS A 122 -1.56 -19.17 -14.26
CA LYS A 122 -0.99 -18.99 -15.59
C LYS A 122 0.33 -18.20 -15.53
N LEU A 123 0.34 -17.07 -14.82
CA LEU A 123 1.56 -16.28 -14.60
C LEU A 123 2.66 -17.12 -13.94
N TYR A 124 2.32 -17.89 -12.91
CA TYR A 124 3.29 -18.75 -12.23
C TYR A 124 4.01 -19.69 -13.19
N VAL A 125 3.26 -20.40 -14.04
CA VAL A 125 3.83 -21.37 -15.00
C VAL A 125 4.75 -20.67 -15.99
N ASP A 126 4.31 -19.54 -16.56
CA ASP A 126 5.07 -18.79 -17.56
C ASP A 126 6.33 -18.17 -16.95
N ARG A 127 6.22 -17.59 -15.74
CA ARG A 127 7.37 -16.98 -15.04
C ARG A 127 8.37 -18.02 -14.55
N LEU A 128 7.91 -19.19 -14.11
CA LEU A 128 8.80 -20.29 -13.72
C LEU A 128 9.67 -20.76 -14.90
N LYS A 129 9.11 -20.79 -16.10
CA LYS A 129 9.85 -21.09 -17.32
C LYS A 129 10.93 -20.03 -17.58
N LEU A 130 10.58 -18.75 -17.52
CA LEU A 130 11.53 -17.64 -17.70
C LEU A 130 12.66 -17.64 -16.66
N ILE A 131 12.36 -17.92 -15.38
CA ILE A 131 13.35 -18.04 -14.30
C ILE A 131 14.37 -19.15 -14.62
N LYS A 132 13.92 -20.29 -15.15
CA LYS A 132 14.80 -21.40 -15.55
C LYS A 132 15.64 -21.04 -16.76
N GLU A 133 15.04 -20.45 -17.79
CA GLU A 133 15.73 -20.03 -19.03
C GLU A 133 16.77 -18.95 -18.78
N SER A 134 16.52 -18.04 -17.85
CA SER A 134 17.45 -16.96 -17.45
C SER A 134 18.46 -17.37 -16.37
N ASN A 135 18.50 -18.64 -15.97
CA ASN A 135 19.38 -19.17 -14.93
C ASN A 135 19.24 -18.50 -13.55
N GLN A 136 18.03 -18.06 -13.20
CA GLN A 136 17.73 -17.35 -11.94
C GLN A 136 17.17 -18.28 -10.85
N THR A 137 17.24 -19.60 -11.03
CA THR A 137 16.65 -20.58 -10.09
C THR A 137 17.23 -20.46 -8.68
N ALA A 138 18.52 -20.15 -8.54
CA ALA A 138 19.15 -19.99 -7.22
C ALA A 138 18.58 -18.78 -6.47
N ILE A 139 18.39 -17.66 -7.16
CA ILE A 139 17.77 -16.44 -6.58
C ILE A 139 16.34 -16.74 -6.23
N TRP A 140 15.58 -17.39 -7.10
CA TRP A 140 14.20 -17.78 -6.84
C TRP A 140 14.04 -18.66 -5.59
N ASN A 141 14.92 -19.65 -5.41
CA ASN A 141 14.91 -20.48 -4.20
C ASN A 141 15.22 -19.67 -2.93
N LEU A 142 16.10 -18.68 -3.01
CA LEU A 142 16.36 -17.75 -1.91
C LEU A 142 15.12 -16.94 -1.55
N GLU A 143 14.41 -16.40 -2.55
CA GLU A 143 13.20 -15.61 -2.38
C GLU A 143 12.04 -16.41 -1.76
N ILE A 144 11.87 -17.69 -2.15
CA ILE A 144 10.90 -18.60 -1.50
C ILE A 144 11.21 -18.71 0.01
N ALA A 145 12.46 -18.96 0.37
CA ALA A 145 12.86 -19.07 1.77
C ALA A 145 12.66 -17.74 2.52
N LEU A 146 13.02 -16.63 1.88
CA LEU A 146 12.87 -15.28 2.43
C LEU A 146 11.40 -14.91 2.65
N THR A 147 10.50 -15.28 1.74
CA THR A 147 9.05 -15.03 1.86
C THR A 147 8.49 -15.60 3.17
N THR A 148 8.88 -16.81 3.52
CA THR A 148 8.47 -17.44 4.79
C THR A 148 9.00 -16.67 6.00
N VAL A 149 10.27 -16.27 5.97
CA VAL A 149 10.87 -15.51 7.08
C VAL A 149 10.18 -14.17 7.26
N LEU A 150 9.94 -13.45 6.15
CA LEU A 150 9.26 -12.15 6.18
C LEU A 150 7.82 -12.28 6.69
N LEU A 151 7.08 -13.30 6.28
CA LEU A 151 5.74 -13.58 6.79
C LEU A 151 5.73 -13.75 8.32
N LEU A 152 6.68 -14.53 8.86
CA LEU A 152 6.79 -14.75 10.30
C LEU A 152 7.20 -13.47 11.04
N MET A 153 8.09 -12.66 10.47
CA MET A 153 8.47 -11.36 11.04
C MET A 153 7.29 -10.40 11.07
N GLU A 154 6.52 -10.31 9.98
CA GLU A 154 5.32 -9.47 9.88
C GLU A 154 4.23 -9.93 10.85
N ALA A 155 4.00 -11.24 10.97
CA ALA A 155 3.04 -11.82 11.91
C ALA A 155 3.42 -11.57 13.39
N ARG A 156 4.72 -11.58 13.70
CA ARG A 156 5.23 -11.27 15.03
C ARG A 156 5.10 -9.79 15.38
N GLY A 157 5.30 -8.92 14.39
CA GLY A 157 5.34 -7.46 14.56
C GLY A 157 6.55 -6.97 15.36
N ILE A 158 6.54 -5.70 15.68
CA ILE A 158 7.51 -5.02 16.53
C ILE A 158 6.78 -4.35 17.70
N MET A 159 7.37 -4.39 18.87
CA MET A 159 6.81 -3.69 20.03
C MET A 159 7.01 -2.19 19.89
N ILE A 160 5.94 -1.44 20.06
CA ILE A 160 5.95 0.03 20.07
C ILE A 160 5.81 0.50 21.51
N ASP A 161 6.66 1.43 21.92
CA ASP A 161 6.50 2.17 23.19
C ASP A 161 5.42 3.25 22.97
N SER A 162 4.18 2.88 23.28
CA SER A 162 3.02 3.77 23.09
C SER A 162 3.07 4.98 24.02
N GLY A 163 3.67 4.85 25.22
CA GLY A 163 3.86 5.96 26.13
C GLY A 163 4.80 7.02 25.57
N TYR A 164 5.95 6.59 25.06
CA TYR A 164 6.90 7.49 24.39
C TYR A 164 6.31 8.12 23.11
N ALA A 165 5.56 7.33 22.33
CA ALA A 165 4.91 7.83 21.11
C ALA A 165 3.89 8.93 21.44
N GLN A 166 3.03 8.74 22.45
CA GLN A 166 2.06 9.75 22.89
C GLN A 166 2.74 11.02 23.43
N GLU A 167 3.72 10.87 24.29
CA GLU A 167 4.48 12.02 24.82
C GLU A 167 5.17 12.82 23.70
N SER A 168 5.66 12.11 22.67
CA SER A 168 6.27 12.74 21.50
C SER A 168 5.25 13.50 20.66
N ILE A 169 4.02 12.97 20.50
CA ILE A 169 2.92 13.64 19.80
C ILE A 169 2.57 14.95 20.53
N ASP A 170 2.43 14.91 21.86
CA ASP A 170 2.09 16.08 22.66
C ASP A 170 3.15 17.19 22.50
N LYS A 171 4.42 16.85 22.61
CA LYS A 171 5.54 17.79 22.38
C LYS A 171 5.57 18.35 20.95
N ILE A 172 5.25 17.53 19.96
CA ILE A 172 5.15 17.96 18.56
C ILE A 172 4.00 18.94 18.40
N GLN A 173 2.86 18.67 19.03
CA GLN A 173 1.69 19.53 18.94
C GLN A 173 1.96 20.92 19.53
N GLU A 174 2.55 21.00 20.71
CA GLU A 174 2.97 22.27 21.33
C GLU A 174 3.90 23.07 20.41
N ARG A 175 4.91 22.42 19.82
CA ARG A 175 5.84 23.07 18.88
C ARG A 175 5.17 23.54 17.62
N LYS A 176 4.21 22.78 17.10
CA LYS A 176 3.41 23.15 15.90
C LYS A 176 2.54 24.39 16.19
N GLU A 177 1.92 24.45 17.36
CA GLU A 177 1.12 25.61 17.78
C GLU A 177 1.98 26.86 17.86
N ALA A 178 3.15 26.78 18.48
CA ALA A 178 4.09 27.89 18.53
C ALA A 178 4.58 28.34 17.14
N LEU A 179 4.80 27.39 16.21
CA LEU A 179 5.18 27.70 14.83
C LEU A 179 4.03 28.32 14.04
N SER A 180 2.81 27.80 14.20
CA SER A 180 1.64 28.37 13.51
C SER A 180 1.37 29.80 13.95
N GLN A 181 1.44 30.08 15.25
CA GLN A 181 1.30 31.46 15.77
C GLN A 181 2.34 32.40 15.18
N LYS A 182 3.61 31.98 15.07
CA LYS A 182 4.68 32.77 14.44
C LYS A 182 4.39 33.00 12.94
N ILE A 183 3.93 31.98 12.22
CA ILE A 183 3.58 32.11 10.80
C ILE A 183 2.41 33.09 10.65
N PHE A 184 1.35 32.90 11.44
CA PHE A 184 0.12 33.70 11.36
C PHE A 184 0.36 35.17 11.75
N SER A 185 1.25 35.44 12.69
CA SER A 185 1.63 36.82 13.01
C SER A 185 2.36 37.56 11.87
N LEU A 186 2.94 36.81 10.92
CA LEU A 186 3.68 37.37 9.78
C LEU A 186 2.82 37.53 8.52
N VAL A 187 1.89 36.59 8.29
CA VAL A 187 1.18 36.50 6.99
C VAL A 187 -0.34 36.27 7.13
N GLY A 188 -0.89 36.30 8.34
CA GLY A 188 -2.30 35.98 8.60
C GLY A 188 -2.60 34.49 8.71
N GLU A 189 -3.81 34.16 9.15
CA GLU A 189 -4.26 32.79 9.34
C GLU A 189 -4.62 32.10 8.02
N PHE A 190 -4.15 30.86 7.85
CA PHE A 190 -4.48 29.98 6.72
C PHE A 190 -4.15 28.52 7.07
N ASN A 191 -4.61 27.58 6.25
CA ASN A 191 -4.23 26.19 6.41
C ASN A 191 -2.83 25.93 5.83
N ILE A 192 -1.82 25.83 6.73
CA ILE A 192 -0.39 25.62 6.39
C ILE A 192 -0.19 24.30 5.59
N ASN A 193 -1.03 23.31 5.80
CA ASN A 193 -0.97 22.02 5.08
C ASN A 193 -1.58 22.11 3.68
N SER A 194 -2.44 23.10 3.40
CA SER A 194 -2.99 23.32 2.07
C SER A 194 -1.95 23.93 1.15
N THR A 195 -1.51 23.19 0.15
CA THR A 195 -0.55 23.68 -0.86
C THR A 195 -1.10 24.90 -1.63
N GLN A 196 -2.41 24.95 -1.86
CA GLN A 196 -3.07 26.05 -2.56
C GLN A 196 -3.03 27.31 -1.70
N GLN A 197 -3.56 27.26 -0.47
CA GLN A 197 -3.60 28.41 0.43
C GLN A 197 -2.20 28.93 0.76
N LEU A 198 -1.24 28.01 0.98
CA LEU A 198 0.16 28.38 1.16
C LEU A 198 0.70 29.17 -0.03
N GLY A 199 0.42 28.70 -1.25
CA GLY A 199 0.85 29.39 -2.47
C GLY A 199 0.23 30.79 -2.61
N GLU A 200 -1.06 30.93 -2.34
CA GLU A 200 -1.77 32.21 -2.36
C GLU A 200 -1.18 33.20 -1.35
N VAL A 201 -0.98 32.75 -0.12
CA VAL A 201 -0.43 33.56 0.96
C VAL A 201 1.02 33.96 0.70
N LEU A 202 1.88 33.05 0.29
CA LEU A 202 3.29 33.36 0.02
C LEU A 202 3.41 34.31 -1.20
N ASN A 203 2.65 34.08 -2.26
CA ASN A 203 2.65 34.97 -3.44
C ASN A 203 2.17 36.39 -3.10
N SER A 204 1.12 36.53 -2.30
CA SER A 204 0.65 37.86 -1.87
C SER A 204 1.67 38.61 -0.99
N ASN A 205 2.59 37.89 -0.35
CA ASN A 205 3.72 38.45 0.39
C ASN A 205 5.01 38.58 -0.44
N GLY A 206 4.93 38.44 -1.77
CA GLY A 206 6.07 38.58 -2.69
C GLY A 206 7.05 37.40 -2.67
N ILE A 207 6.65 36.27 -2.12
CA ILE A 207 7.48 35.05 -2.03
C ILE A 207 7.01 34.06 -3.09
N PHE A 208 7.83 33.82 -4.10
CA PHE A 208 7.51 32.94 -5.23
C PHE A 208 8.31 31.66 -5.20
N SER A 209 7.68 30.56 -5.62
CA SER A 209 8.38 29.30 -5.75
C SER A 209 9.32 29.31 -6.96
N PRO A 210 10.58 28.87 -6.81
CA PRO A 210 11.53 28.76 -7.91
C PRO A 210 11.30 27.53 -8.80
N ARG A 211 10.33 26.66 -8.47
CA ARG A 211 10.03 25.42 -9.19
C ARG A 211 8.57 25.36 -9.62
N LEU A 212 8.36 24.71 -10.77
CA LEU A 212 7.03 24.41 -11.28
C LEU A 212 6.72 22.90 -11.17
N THR A 213 5.45 22.57 -11.01
CA THR A 213 4.94 21.22 -11.16
C THR A 213 4.89 20.84 -12.65
N PRO A 214 4.77 19.54 -13.01
CA PRO A 214 4.59 19.13 -14.42
C PRO A 214 3.39 19.78 -15.13
N LYS A 215 2.42 20.30 -14.36
CA LYS A 215 1.25 21.04 -14.87
C LYS A 215 1.46 22.55 -14.96
N GLY A 216 2.70 23.03 -14.82
CA GLY A 216 3.06 24.45 -14.92
C GLY A 216 2.66 25.32 -13.73
N LYS A 217 2.15 24.76 -12.62
CA LYS A 217 1.86 25.50 -11.39
C LYS A 217 3.08 25.57 -10.49
N GLN A 218 3.19 26.61 -9.66
CA GLN A 218 4.25 26.70 -8.66
C GLN A 218 4.22 25.48 -7.70
N SER A 219 5.39 24.90 -7.47
CA SER A 219 5.56 23.78 -6.53
C SER A 219 5.93 24.33 -5.14
N TRP A 220 5.20 23.92 -4.13
CA TRP A 220 5.42 24.26 -2.73
C TRP A 220 5.86 23.01 -1.91
N ASP A 221 6.59 22.10 -2.57
CA ASP A 221 7.21 20.95 -1.94
C ASP A 221 8.43 21.36 -1.10
N GLU A 222 8.96 20.44 -0.33
CA GLU A 222 10.11 20.71 0.54
C GLU A 222 11.32 21.20 -0.26
N ALA A 223 11.59 20.61 -1.42
CA ALA A 223 12.71 20.99 -2.27
C ALA A 223 12.57 22.43 -2.84
N SER A 224 11.33 22.89 -3.03
CA SER A 224 11.05 24.28 -3.41
C SER A 224 11.24 25.22 -2.24
N LEU A 225 10.68 24.89 -1.07
CA LEU A 225 10.78 25.72 0.14
C LEU A 225 12.23 25.88 0.64
N ILE A 226 13.08 24.87 0.45
CA ILE A 226 14.51 24.93 0.78
C ILE A 226 15.22 26.02 -0.04
N ARG A 227 14.82 26.19 -1.30
CA ARG A 227 15.46 27.15 -2.22
C ARG A 227 14.99 28.59 -2.02
N ILE A 228 13.93 28.77 -1.26
CA ILE A 228 13.40 30.12 -0.94
C ILE A 228 14.17 30.69 0.23
N ASN A 229 14.98 31.72 -0.02
CA ASN A 229 15.68 32.44 1.03
C ASN A 229 14.75 33.41 1.76
N ASN A 230 13.82 32.87 2.54
CA ASN A 230 12.86 33.64 3.32
C ASN A 230 12.55 32.92 4.65
N PRO A 231 12.55 33.64 5.79
CA PRO A 231 12.27 33.06 7.11
C PRO A 231 10.93 32.32 7.19
N ILE A 232 9.89 32.83 6.51
CA ILE A 232 8.55 32.20 6.51
C ILE A 232 8.60 30.82 5.87
N ALA A 233 9.31 30.66 4.75
CA ALA A 233 9.50 29.35 4.11
C ALA A 233 10.20 28.35 5.05
N GLY A 234 11.16 28.83 5.86
CA GLY A 234 11.83 28.04 6.90
C GLY A 234 10.86 27.58 7.99
N LEU A 235 10.00 28.46 8.49
CA LEU A 235 8.98 28.14 9.49
C LEU A 235 7.94 27.13 8.94
N VAL A 236 7.47 27.33 7.73
CA VAL A 236 6.54 26.40 7.07
C VAL A 236 7.15 25.01 6.91
N ARG A 237 8.43 24.92 6.54
CA ARG A 237 9.15 23.63 6.47
C ARG A 237 9.18 22.94 7.83
N GLN A 238 9.57 23.64 8.89
CA GLN A 238 9.60 23.08 10.24
C GLN A 238 8.22 22.57 10.66
N TYR A 239 7.16 23.34 10.42
CA TYR A 239 5.79 22.94 10.72
C TYR A 239 5.40 21.67 9.97
N ARG A 240 5.63 21.60 8.65
CA ARG A 240 5.31 20.43 7.82
C ARG A 240 6.13 19.18 8.17
N THR A 241 7.38 19.36 8.59
CA THR A 241 8.23 18.26 9.07
C THR A 241 7.65 17.65 10.35
N LEU A 242 7.24 18.49 11.30
CA LEU A 242 6.59 18.05 12.53
C LEU A 242 5.24 17.36 12.24
N GLU A 243 4.44 17.92 11.33
CA GLU A 243 3.18 17.32 10.91
C GLU A 243 3.38 15.93 10.32
N LYS A 244 4.36 15.78 9.43
CA LYS A 244 4.69 14.49 8.84
C LYS A 244 5.18 13.48 9.88
N LEU A 245 6.01 13.93 10.83
CA LEU A 245 6.49 13.07 11.92
C LEU A 245 5.32 12.56 12.77
N ARG A 246 4.38 13.44 13.13
CA ARG A 246 3.18 13.09 13.88
C ARG A 246 2.27 12.13 13.10
N SER A 247 1.78 12.59 11.94
CA SER A 247 0.72 11.90 11.20
C SER A 247 1.16 10.64 10.46
N THR A 248 2.46 10.54 10.11
CA THR A 248 2.95 9.40 9.30
C THR A 248 3.69 8.36 10.16
N TYR A 249 4.40 8.80 11.21
CA TYR A 249 5.30 7.93 11.95
C TYR A 249 4.89 7.66 13.41
N LEU A 250 4.01 8.47 14.01
CA LEU A 250 3.61 8.27 15.41
C LEU A 250 2.14 7.84 15.54
N GLU A 251 1.20 8.63 15.04
CA GLU A 251 -0.25 8.35 15.19
C GLU A 251 -0.68 6.98 14.65
N PRO A 252 -0.26 6.54 13.44
CA PRO A 252 -0.69 5.24 12.91
C PRO A 252 -0.25 4.06 13.79
N HIS A 253 0.85 4.20 14.53
CA HIS A 253 1.31 3.16 15.43
C HIS A 253 0.54 3.09 16.74
N LEU A 254 -0.10 4.16 17.18
CA LEU A 254 -1.00 4.14 18.35
C LEU A 254 -2.35 3.52 18.01
N GLU A 255 -2.85 3.71 16.78
CA GLU A 255 -4.12 3.14 16.33
C GLU A 255 -4.07 1.62 16.14
N THR A 256 -2.89 1.05 15.88
CA THR A 256 -2.70 -0.39 15.63
C THR A 256 -2.40 -1.21 16.89
N THR A 257 -2.31 -0.57 18.06
CA THR A 257 -2.02 -1.25 19.35
C THR A 257 -3.25 -1.72 20.12
N THR A 258 -4.43 -1.73 19.49
CA THR A 258 -5.69 -2.22 20.10
C THR A 258 -6.04 -3.64 19.65
#